data_2721400f16cbd0b3f06f2b4c45b69176
#
_entry.id   2721400f16cbd0b3f06f2b4c45b69176
#
_cell.length_a   1.000
_cell.length_b   1.000
_cell.length_c   1.000
_cell.angle_alpha   90.00
_cell.angle_beta   90.00
_cell.angle_gamma   90.00
#
_symmetry.space_group_name_H-M   'P 1'
#
loop_
_entity.id
_entity.type
_entity.pdbx_description
1 polymer ?
#
loop_
_entity_poly.entity_id
_entity_poly.type
_entity_poly.pdbx_seq_one_letter_code
_entity_poly.pdbx_strand_id
1 'polypeptide(L)'
;MAMSGRELVVYRERLGRFEEVGFVGTSEVALTFSYSDSYRRNDSAQSISHALPLGAGELPPSAVKSFFDGLLPEGSMRRVLSASFHTSEDDLHELISRLNDESAGALVFKVAGEDPAWGRGYEPMGDFDFERLAAFPREFAPHAAVRSRLSLAGAQMKVGLHFDAATGAWQYPKGAAPSSHIVKACDGGFSLQTINEAVCMATAVRLGFDAA
;
A
#
# COMPACT_ATOMS: atom_id res chain seq x y z
N MET A 1 27.71 -4.81 -13.83
CA MET A 1 26.57 -5.66 -13.43
C MET A 1 25.32 -4.99 -13.94
N ALA A 2 24.65 -5.59 -14.91
CA ALA A 2 23.41 -5.04 -15.46
C ALA A 2 22.30 -5.26 -14.43
N MET A 3 21.72 -4.19 -13.91
CA MET A 3 20.52 -4.25 -13.05
C MET A 3 19.34 -4.64 -13.92
N SER A 4 18.80 -5.82 -13.68
CA SER A 4 17.67 -6.40 -14.41
C SER A 4 16.34 -5.93 -13.81
N GLY A 5 16.07 -4.64 -13.82
CA GLY A 5 14.82 -4.05 -13.35
C GLY A 5 14.99 -2.54 -13.19
N ARG A 6 13.91 -1.77 -13.37
CA ARG A 6 13.94 -0.34 -13.06
C ARG A 6 14.04 -0.18 -11.56
N GLU A 7 15.06 0.53 -11.08
CA GLU A 7 15.22 0.86 -9.67
C GLU A 7 14.03 1.73 -9.19
N LEU A 8 13.45 1.36 -8.04
CA LEU A 8 12.39 2.14 -7.41
C LEU A 8 12.99 2.99 -6.29
N VAL A 9 12.67 4.26 -6.31
CA VAL A 9 12.99 5.18 -5.21
C VAL A 9 11.91 5.09 -4.16
N VAL A 10 12.30 4.91 -2.91
CA VAL A 10 11.40 4.87 -1.75
C VAL A 10 11.35 6.25 -1.13
N TYR A 11 10.16 6.82 -1.05
CA TYR A 11 9.90 8.06 -0.34
C TYR A 11 9.07 7.80 0.92
N ARG A 12 9.30 8.62 1.95
CA ARG A 12 8.41 8.73 3.10
C ARG A 12 7.61 10.03 2.99
N GLU A 13 6.30 9.91 3.01
CA GLU A 13 5.42 11.07 3.05
C GLU A 13 5.18 11.49 4.50
N ARG A 14 5.38 12.77 4.79
CA ARG A 14 5.06 13.42 6.07
C ARG A 14 4.44 14.77 5.82
N LEU A 15 3.18 14.95 6.16
CA LEU A 15 2.46 16.23 6.04
C LEU A 15 2.56 16.84 4.63
N GLY A 16 2.42 16.02 3.60
CA GLY A 16 2.49 16.43 2.20
C GLY A 16 3.91 16.66 1.65
N ARG A 17 4.94 16.36 2.42
CA ARG A 17 6.35 16.40 1.98
C ARG A 17 6.87 14.99 1.77
N PHE A 18 7.62 14.81 0.70
CA PHE A 18 8.26 13.55 0.36
C PHE A 18 9.76 13.64 0.67
N GLU A 19 10.22 12.72 1.51
CA GLU A 19 11.63 12.57 1.84
C GLU A 19 12.13 11.27 1.18
N GLU A 20 13.18 11.36 0.38
CA GLU A 20 13.83 10.19 -0.19
C GLU A 20 14.50 9.38 0.91
N VAL A 21 14.08 8.12 1.04
CA VAL A 21 14.59 7.19 2.05
C VAL A 21 15.69 6.29 1.50
N GLY A 22 15.49 5.80 0.26
CA GLY A 22 16.42 4.83 -0.33
C GLY A 22 15.86 4.21 -1.61
N PHE A 23 16.39 3.02 -1.94
CA PHE A 23 16.18 2.39 -3.23
C PHE A 23 15.81 0.92 -3.07
N VAL A 24 14.80 0.48 -3.82
CA VAL A 24 14.46 -0.94 -3.99
C VAL A 24 14.86 -1.37 -5.39
N GLY A 25 15.56 -2.47 -5.47
CA GLY A 25 15.98 -3.09 -6.72
C GLY A 25 15.90 -4.61 -6.66
N THR A 26 16.33 -5.24 -7.72
CA THR A 26 16.47 -6.70 -7.80
C THR A 26 17.91 -7.07 -8.11
N SER A 27 18.43 -8.05 -7.40
CA SER A 27 19.63 -8.78 -7.80
C SER A 27 19.21 -10.06 -8.54
N GLU A 28 20.19 -10.83 -9.03
CA GLU A 28 19.93 -12.11 -9.71
C GLU A 28 19.13 -13.12 -8.85
N VAL A 29 19.16 -12.95 -7.52
CA VAL A 29 18.60 -13.93 -6.58
C VAL A 29 17.61 -13.36 -5.58
N ALA A 30 17.49 -12.03 -5.43
CA ALA A 30 16.66 -11.44 -4.37
C ALA A 30 16.25 -9.98 -4.63
N LEU A 31 15.16 -9.57 -3.98
CA LEU A 31 14.83 -8.16 -3.77
C LEU A 31 15.87 -7.52 -2.86
N THR A 32 16.33 -6.34 -3.21
CA THR A 32 17.31 -5.56 -2.44
C THR A 32 16.72 -4.23 -1.99
N PHE A 33 17.20 -3.73 -0.86
CA PHE A 33 16.91 -2.38 -0.38
C PHE A 33 18.16 -1.75 0.21
N SER A 34 18.37 -0.48 -0.08
CA SER A 34 19.42 0.31 0.54
C SER A 34 18.91 1.70 0.90
N TYR A 35 19.28 2.20 2.07
CA TYR A 35 19.03 3.60 2.41
C TYR A 35 19.93 4.51 1.57
N SER A 36 19.42 5.67 1.13
CA SER A 36 20.24 6.66 0.44
C SER A 36 21.25 7.32 1.40
N ASP A 37 22.37 7.75 0.85
CA ASP A 37 23.42 8.41 1.65
C ASP A 37 22.93 9.74 2.24
N SER A 38 22.05 10.45 1.54
CA SER A 38 21.43 11.68 2.03
C SER A 38 20.56 11.41 3.26
N TYR A 39 19.75 10.33 3.21
CA TYR A 39 18.90 9.94 4.32
C TYR A 39 19.71 9.45 5.53
N ARG A 40 20.78 8.67 5.31
CA ARG A 40 21.67 8.20 6.39
C ARG A 40 22.37 9.35 7.14
N ARG A 41 22.62 10.48 6.47
CA ARG A 41 23.25 11.68 7.08
C ARG A 41 22.26 12.61 7.77
N ASN A 42 20.96 12.37 7.66
CA ASN A 42 19.96 13.16 8.34
C ASN A 42 19.81 12.71 9.80
N ASP A 43 20.13 13.56 10.76
CA ASP A 43 20.08 13.27 12.21
C ASP A 43 18.67 12.88 12.69
N SER A 44 17.62 13.26 11.95
CA SER A 44 16.23 12.88 12.23
C SER A 44 15.77 11.61 11.51
N ALA A 45 16.64 10.97 10.72
CA ALA A 45 16.29 9.77 9.98
C ALA A 45 15.94 8.61 10.92
N GLN A 46 14.93 7.86 10.53
CA GLN A 46 14.45 6.69 11.25
C GLN A 46 14.40 5.49 10.33
N SER A 47 14.77 4.34 10.83
CA SER A 47 14.57 3.07 10.11
C SER A 47 13.13 2.94 9.63
N ILE A 48 12.94 2.42 8.42
CA ILE A 48 11.58 2.09 7.90
C ILE A 48 10.98 0.89 8.64
N SER A 49 11.83 0.06 9.25
CA SER A 49 11.45 -1.08 10.06
C SER A 49 12.56 -1.42 11.06
N HIS A 50 12.21 -1.99 12.20
CA HIS A 50 13.20 -2.59 13.11
C HIS A 50 14.02 -3.71 12.46
N ALA A 51 13.43 -4.44 11.52
CA ALA A 51 14.12 -5.48 10.76
C ALA A 51 15.09 -4.93 9.70
N LEU A 52 14.99 -3.64 9.39
CA LEU A 52 15.82 -2.93 8.40
C LEU A 52 16.49 -1.71 9.06
N PRO A 53 17.42 -1.92 10.01
CA PRO A 53 18.00 -0.81 10.78
C PRO A 53 18.86 0.10 9.92
N LEU A 54 18.74 1.41 10.12
CA LEU A 54 19.44 2.46 9.36
C LEU A 54 20.97 2.33 9.46
N GLY A 55 21.49 1.89 10.61
CA GLY A 55 22.92 1.74 10.88
C GLY A 55 23.54 0.43 10.36
N ALA A 56 22.78 -0.48 9.78
CA ALA A 56 23.31 -1.70 9.21
C ALA A 56 24.12 -1.42 7.94
N GLY A 57 25.25 -2.11 7.77
CA GLY A 57 26.05 -2.05 6.55
C GLY A 57 25.30 -2.71 5.38
N GLU A 58 24.97 -3.99 5.55
CA GLU A 58 24.19 -4.76 4.58
C GLU A 58 22.94 -5.32 5.27
N LEU A 59 21.82 -5.22 4.58
CA LEU A 59 20.53 -5.70 5.07
C LEU A 59 20.29 -7.15 4.62
N PRO A 60 19.88 -8.06 5.52
CA PRO A 60 19.61 -9.45 5.17
C PRO A 60 18.52 -9.56 4.10
N PRO A 61 18.73 -10.29 2.99
CA PRO A 61 17.73 -10.44 1.92
C PRO A 61 16.38 -10.97 2.41
N SER A 62 16.37 -11.84 3.41
CA SER A 62 15.14 -12.36 4.03
C SER A 62 14.35 -11.27 4.76
N ALA A 63 15.02 -10.36 5.47
CA ALA A 63 14.39 -9.25 6.17
C ALA A 63 13.81 -8.23 5.16
N VAL A 64 14.57 -7.93 4.10
CA VAL A 64 14.10 -7.08 3.00
C VAL A 64 12.84 -7.69 2.36
N LYS A 65 12.92 -8.96 1.94
CA LYS A 65 11.76 -9.67 1.36
C LYS A 65 10.55 -9.63 2.28
N SER A 66 10.71 -10.00 3.55
CA SER A 66 9.59 -10.05 4.50
C SER A 66 8.95 -8.69 4.74
N PHE A 67 9.74 -7.62 4.80
CA PHE A 67 9.21 -6.28 4.98
C PHE A 67 8.38 -5.83 3.78
N PHE A 68 8.92 -5.92 2.57
CA PHE A 68 8.23 -5.46 1.37
C PHE A 68 7.05 -6.37 0.98
N ASP A 69 7.15 -7.68 1.23
CA ASP A 69 6.06 -8.62 1.08
C ASP A 69 4.86 -8.26 1.98
N GLY A 70 5.15 -7.87 3.24
CA GLY A 70 4.14 -7.42 4.20
C GLY A 70 3.44 -6.10 3.86
N LEU A 71 3.91 -5.33 2.87
CA LEU A 71 3.22 -4.13 2.36
C LEU A 71 2.18 -4.45 1.29
N LEU A 72 2.21 -5.66 0.73
CA LEU A 72 1.37 -6.07 -0.39
C LEU A 72 0.12 -6.81 0.10
N PRO A 73 -0.96 -6.81 -0.69
CA PRO A 73 -2.10 -7.67 -0.44
C PRO A 73 -1.70 -9.15 -0.41
N GLU A 74 -2.49 -9.95 0.30
CA GLU A 74 -2.28 -11.39 0.46
C GLU A 74 -3.41 -12.21 -0.19
N GLY A 75 -3.20 -13.52 -0.32
CA GLY A 75 -4.22 -14.49 -0.70
C GLY A 75 -4.87 -14.21 -2.06
N SER A 76 -6.20 -14.21 -2.10
CA SER A 76 -6.96 -14.05 -3.35
C SER A 76 -6.75 -12.69 -4.00
N MET A 77 -6.56 -11.63 -3.21
CA MET A 77 -6.31 -10.28 -3.73
C MET A 77 -4.98 -10.23 -4.50
N ARG A 78 -3.90 -10.75 -3.92
CA ARG A 78 -2.59 -10.84 -4.59
C ARG A 78 -2.67 -11.60 -5.90
N ARG A 79 -3.34 -12.77 -5.88
CA ARG A 79 -3.51 -13.60 -7.08
C ARG A 79 -4.21 -12.86 -8.22
N VAL A 80 -5.31 -12.17 -7.91
CA VAL A 80 -6.05 -11.41 -8.94
C VAL A 80 -5.23 -10.23 -9.46
N LEU A 81 -4.53 -9.52 -8.58
CA LEU A 81 -3.66 -8.40 -8.98
C LEU A 81 -2.49 -8.88 -9.83
N SER A 82 -1.80 -9.94 -9.44
CA SER A 82 -0.71 -10.53 -10.22
C SER A 82 -1.17 -10.95 -11.62
N ALA A 83 -2.33 -11.60 -11.71
CA ALA A 83 -2.92 -11.94 -13.00
C ALA A 83 -3.26 -10.69 -13.85
N SER A 84 -3.80 -9.63 -13.24
CA SER A 84 -4.14 -8.38 -13.92
C SER A 84 -2.90 -7.64 -14.42
N PHE A 85 -1.78 -7.76 -13.72
CA PHE A 85 -0.50 -7.15 -14.12
C PHE A 85 0.36 -8.05 -14.99
N HIS A 86 -0.10 -9.29 -15.28
CA HIS A 86 0.65 -10.32 -16.01
C HIS A 86 2.02 -10.62 -15.37
N THR A 87 2.06 -10.70 -14.04
CA THR A 87 3.27 -10.98 -13.27
C THR A 87 3.06 -12.14 -12.29
N SER A 88 4.15 -12.61 -11.65
CA SER A 88 4.09 -13.65 -10.62
C SER A 88 3.65 -13.05 -9.26
N GLU A 89 2.97 -13.86 -8.43
CA GLU A 89 2.67 -13.50 -7.03
C GLU A 89 3.95 -13.28 -6.19
N ASP A 90 5.07 -13.87 -6.61
CA ASP A 90 6.37 -13.77 -5.97
C ASP A 90 7.23 -12.62 -6.51
N ASP A 91 6.82 -11.98 -7.60
CA ASP A 91 7.52 -10.81 -8.14
C ASP A 91 7.15 -9.54 -7.36
N LEU A 92 7.72 -9.44 -6.16
CA LEU A 92 7.43 -8.32 -5.24
C LEU A 92 7.82 -6.97 -5.85
N HIS A 93 8.89 -6.93 -6.63
CA HIS A 93 9.35 -5.69 -7.27
C HIS A 93 8.32 -5.17 -8.27
N GLU A 94 7.81 -6.01 -9.16
CA GLU A 94 6.81 -5.61 -10.13
C GLU A 94 5.47 -5.26 -9.44
N LEU A 95 5.04 -6.04 -8.44
CA LEU A 95 3.84 -5.74 -7.68
C LEU A 95 3.92 -4.38 -6.96
N ILE A 96 5.03 -4.10 -6.29
CA ILE A 96 5.29 -2.80 -5.67
C ILE A 96 5.29 -1.70 -6.72
N SER A 97 5.91 -1.89 -7.87
CA SER A 97 5.96 -0.91 -8.94
C SER A 97 4.59 -0.53 -9.50
N ARG A 98 3.60 -1.41 -9.41
CA ARG A 98 2.23 -1.22 -9.92
C ARG A 98 1.23 -0.69 -8.90
N LEU A 99 1.46 -0.97 -7.60
CA LEU A 99 0.51 -0.68 -6.51
C LEU A 99 1.04 0.38 -5.53
N ASN A 100 1.86 1.31 -5.96
CA ASN A 100 2.82 1.95 -5.09
C ASN A 100 2.64 3.45 -4.84
N ASP A 101 1.47 3.99 -5.10
CA ASP A 101 1.22 5.41 -4.86
C ASP A 101 0.97 5.71 -3.36
N GLU A 102 0.46 4.73 -2.59
CA GLU A 102 0.37 4.77 -1.13
C GLU A 102 0.50 3.35 -0.57
N SER A 103 1.28 3.17 0.48
CA SER A 103 1.41 1.89 1.17
C SER A 103 1.23 2.03 2.67
N ALA A 104 1.06 0.91 3.37
CA ALA A 104 1.13 0.88 4.82
C ALA A 104 2.46 1.47 5.30
N GLY A 105 2.44 2.43 6.22
CA GLY A 105 3.64 3.07 6.75
C GLY A 105 4.08 4.35 6.04
N ALA A 106 3.22 4.98 5.26
CA ALA A 106 3.47 6.25 4.55
C ALA A 106 4.67 6.17 3.59
N LEU A 107 4.93 5.00 3.01
CA LEU A 107 5.94 4.82 1.98
C LEU A 107 5.31 4.94 0.60
N VAL A 108 6.00 5.66 -0.28
CA VAL A 108 5.65 5.84 -1.69
C VAL A 108 6.82 5.35 -2.53
N PHE A 109 6.52 4.58 -3.57
CA PHE A 109 7.53 4.01 -4.45
C PHE A 109 7.37 4.60 -5.83
N LYS A 110 8.43 5.12 -6.42
CA LYS A 110 8.42 5.68 -7.77
C LYS A 110 9.60 5.17 -8.57
N VAL A 111 9.41 5.07 -9.86
CA VAL A 111 10.54 4.81 -10.75
C VAL A 111 11.51 5.99 -10.67
N ALA A 112 12.81 5.73 -10.71
CA ALA A 112 13.82 6.76 -10.64
C ALA A 112 13.56 7.88 -11.67
N GLY A 113 13.50 9.13 -11.19
CA GLY A 113 13.19 10.31 -12.00
C GLY A 113 11.72 10.73 -12.03
N GLU A 114 10.80 9.94 -11.46
CA GLU A 114 9.40 10.35 -11.30
C GLU A 114 9.22 11.22 -10.04
N ASP A 115 8.40 12.27 -10.15
CA ASP A 115 8.03 13.10 -9.00
C ASP A 115 7.05 12.33 -8.09
N PRO A 116 7.37 12.12 -6.80
CA PRO A 116 6.48 11.43 -5.87
C PRO A 116 5.13 12.14 -5.65
N ALA A 117 5.06 13.44 -5.87
CA ALA A 117 3.82 14.23 -5.77
C ALA A 117 2.99 14.23 -7.06
N TRP A 118 3.52 13.70 -8.17
CA TRP A 118 2.85 13.76 -9.45
C TRP A 118 1.56 12.92 -9.49
N GLY A 119 0.52 13.47 -10.12
CA GLY A 119 -0.77 12.80 -10.28
C GLY A 119 -1.63 12.75 -9.02
N ARG A 120 -1.23 13.46 -7.96
CA ARG A 120 -1.98 13.53 -6.69
C ARG A 120 -3.33 14.20 -6.88
N GLY A 121 -4.40 13.54 -6.46
CA GLY A 121 -5.76 14.05 -6.59
C GLY A 121 -6.81 13.01 -6.24
N TYR A 122 -8.07 13.32 -6.53
CA TYR A 122 -9.20 12.46 -6.25
C TYR A 122 -10.10 12.33 -7.47
N GLU A 123 -10.59 11.13 -7.73
CA GLU A 123 -11.53 10.83 -8.80
C GLU A 123 -12.87 10.40 -8.19
N PRO A 124 -14.01 11.01 -8.57
CA PRO A 124 -15.32 10.69 -8.01
C PRO A 124 -15.65 9.19 -8.14
N MET A 125 -16.19 8.61 -7.07
CA MET A 125 -16.76 7.26 -7.04
C MET A 125 -18.28 7.39 -7.11
N GLY A 126 -18.92 6.70 -8.06
CA GLY A 126 -20.37 6.66 -8.16
C GLY A 126 -21.00 5.65 -7.20
N ASP A 127 -22.29 5.82 -6.91
CA ASP A 127 -23.06 4.91 -6.05
C ASP A 127 -23.02 3.46 -6.54
N PHE A 128 -23.00 3.27 -7.86
CA PHE A 128 -22.85 1.95 -8.49
C PHE A 128 -21.58 1.20 -8.08
N ASP A 129 -20.52 1.91 -7.76
CA ASP A 129 -19.25 1.30 -7.32
C ASP A 129 -19.37 0.65 -5.94
N PHE A 130 -20.14 1.23 -5.00
CA PHE A 130 -20.41 0.61 -3.69
C PHE A 130 -21.29 -0.63 -3.82
N GLU A 131 -22.32 -0.60 -4.65
CA GLU A 131 -23.18 -1.75 -4.91
C GLU A 131 -22.35 -2.91 -5.50
N ARG A 132 -21.45 -2.62 -6.43
CA ARG A 132 -20.55 -3.61 -7.02
C ARG A 132 -19.58 -4.18 -6.00
N LEU A 133 -18.98 -3.34 -5.14
CA LEU A 133 -18.08 -3.80 -4.09
C LEU A 133 -18.79 -4.73 -3.11
N ALA A 134 -20.05 -4.42 -2.75
CA ALA A 134 -20.84 -5.25 -1.86
C ALA A 134 -21.30 -6.57 -2.50
N ALA A 135 -21.70 -6.54 -3.76
CA ALA A 135 -22.25 -7.70 -4.48
C ALA A 135 -21.14 -8.63 -5.00
N PHE A 136 -20.03 -8.06 -5.47
CA PHE A 136 -18.94 -8.78 -6.15
C PHE A 136 -17.56 -8.38 -5.63
N PRO A 137 -17.27 -8.54 -4.32
CA PRO A 137 -16.04 -8.04 -3.72
C PRO A 137 -14.77 -8.60 -4.34
N ARG A 138 -14.77 -9.88 -4.74
CA ARG A 138 -13.61 -10.53 -5.36
C ARG A 138 -13.26 -10.00 -6.75
N GLU A 139 -14.25 -9.50 -7.47
CA GLU A 139 -14.07 -8.88 -8.78
C GLU A 139 -13.73 -7.39 -8.63
N PHE A 140 -14.51 -6.69 -7.82
CA PHE A 140 -14.45 -5.23 -7.76
C PHE A 140 -13.28 -4.68 -6.93
N ALA A 141 -12.94 -5.29 -5.78
CA ALA A 141 -11.87 -4.79 -4.92
C ALA A 141 -10.48 -4.74 -5.60
N PRO A 142 -10.07 -5.75 -6.39
CA PRO A 142 -8.84 -5.66 -7.16
C PRO A 142 -8.85 -4.55 -8.22
N HIS A 143 -9.97 -4.36 -8.92
CA HIS A 143 -10.11 -3.26 -9.89
C HIS A 143 -9.99 -1.89 -9.22
N ALA A 144 -10.61 -1.73 -8.04
CA ALA A 144 -10.50 -0.51 -7.26
C ALA A 144 -9.08 -0.26 -6.76
N ALA A 145 -8.37 -1.30 -6.30
CA ALA A 145 -6.97 -1.22 -5.89
C ALA A 145 -6.04 -0.81 -7.05
N VAL A 146 -6.24 -1.38 -8.24
CA VAL A 146 -5.50 -0.98 -9.46
C VAL A 146 -5.79 0.47 -9.81
N ARG A 147 -7.06 0.89 -9.72
CA ARG A 147 -7.49 2.24 -10.07
C ARG A 147 -6.93 3.31 -9.14
N SER A 148 -6.91 3.03 -7.83
CA SER A 148 -6.33 3.90 -6.82
C SER A 148 -4.81 3.74 -6.67
N ARG A 149 -4.23 2.67 -7.25
CA ARG A 149 -2.82 2.27 -7.06
C ARG A 149 -2.42 2.15 -5.59
N LEU A 150 -3.37 1.74 -4.76
CA LEU A 150 -3.21 1.56 -3.33
C LEU A 150 -2.91 0.10 -2.99
N SER A 151 -1.88 -0.11 -2.20
CA SER A 151 -1.53 -1.39 -1.59
C SER A 151 -1.98 -1.41 -0.13
N LEU A 152 -2.93 -2.29 0.20
CA LEU A 152 -3.36 -2.52 1.57
C LEU A 152 -3.06 -3.97 1.97
N ALA A 153 -2.11 -4.13 2.88
CA ALA A 153 -1.66 -5.43 3.38
C ALA A 153 -2.79 -6.27 4.00
N GLY A 154 -2.63 -7.59 3.95
CA GLY A 154 -3.51 -8.59 4.55
C GLY A 154 -4.48 -9.26 3.58
N ALA A 155 -5.12 -10.36 4.04
CA ALA A 155 -5.90 -11.29 3.23
C ALA A 155 -7.35 -10.86 2.96
N GLN A 156 -7.91 -9.93 3.75
CA GLN A 156 -9.28 -9.47 3.58
C GLN A 156 -9.41 -8.52 2.39
N MET A 157 -10.50 -8.64 1.63
CA MET A 157 -10.85 -7.71 0.56
C MET A 157 -11.11 -6.32 1.14
N LYS A 158 -10.32 -5.35 0.72
CA LYS A 158 -10.40 -3.97 1.21
C LYS A 158 -9.93 -2.98 0.16
N VAL A 159 -10.44 -1.75 0.26
CA VAL A 159 -10.13 -0.65 -0.64
C VAL A 159 -9.93 0.62 0.18
N GLY A 160 -8.86 1.37 -0.09
CA GLY A 160 -8.69 2.72 0.44
C GLY A 160 -9.50 3.72 -0.37
N LEU A 161 -10.35 4.50 0.29
CA LEU A 161 -11.16 5.53 -0.33
C LEU A 161 -11.03 6.85 0.44
N HIS A 162 -11.30 7.95 -0.25
CA HIS A 162 -11.42 9.26 0.35
C HIS A 162 -12.88 9.69 0.43
N PHE A 163 -13.29 10.18 1.60
CA PHE A 163 -14.60 10.81 1.77
C PHE A 163 -14.43 12.32 1.86
N ASP A 164 -14.99 13.03 0.90
CA ASP A 164 -15.02 14.48 0.91
C ASP A 164 -16.21 14.96 1.75
N ALA A 165 -15.93 15.41 2.97
CA ALA A 165 -16.97 15.89 3.88
C ALA A 165 -17.66 17.17 3.42
N ALA A 166 -17.07 17.95 2.51
CA ALA A 166 -17.69 19.18 1.99
C ALA A 166 -18.79 18.89 0.94
N THR A 167 -18.58 17.83 0.16
CA THR A 167 -19.54 17.45 -0.90
C THR A 167 -20.36 16.22 -0.53
N GLY A 168 -19.98 15.46 0.49
CA GLY A 168 -20.56 14.15 0.85
C GLY A 168 -20.20 13.03 -0.14
N ALA A 169 -19.21 13.25 -1.01
CA ALA A 169 -18.87 12.32 -2.09
C ALA A 169 -17.72 11.40 -1.70
N TRP A 170 -17.82 10.14 -2.14
CA TRP A 170 -16.71 9.19 -2.11
C TRP A 170 -15.86 9.29 -3.37
N GLN A 171 -14.55 9.12 -3.20
CA GLN A 171 -13.58 9.35 -4.26
C GLN A 171 -12.47 8.29 -4.20
N TYR A 172 -11.93 7.93 -5.37
CA TYR A 172 -10.69 7.16 -5.47
C TYR A 172 -9.49 8.09 -5.30
N PRO A 173 -8.59 7.81 -4.34
CA PRO A 173 -7.29 8.51 -4.30
C PRO A 173 -6.48 8.22 -5.57
N LYS A 174 -5.73 9.21 -6.03
CA LYS A 174 -4.83 9.11 -7.19
C LYS A 174 -3.45 9.63 -6.82
N GLY A 175 -2.44 9.00 -7.38
CA GLY A 175 -1.06 9.31 -7.00
C GLY A 175 -0.88 9.08 -5.50
N ALA A 176 -0.08 9.91 -4.86
CA ALA A 176 0.12 9.89 -3.42
C ALA A 176 -0.95 10.70 -2.63
N ALA A 177 -2.22 10.76 -3.13
CA ALA A 177 -3.31 11.37 -2.38
C ALA A 177 -3.77 10.42 -1.26
N PRO A 178 -3.87 10.89 0.00
CA PRO A 178 -4.20 10.00 1.12
C PRO A 178 -5.65 9.51 1.06
N SER A 179 -5.85 8.24 1.38
CA SER A 179 -7.16 7.71 1.72
C SER A 179 -7.58 8.22 3.11
N SER A 180 -8.88 8.43 3.32
CA SER A 180 -9.44 8.76 4.63
C SER A 180 -10.11 7.57 5.31
N HIS A 181 -10.50 6.55 4.54
CA HIS A 181 -11.22 5.36 4.99
C HIS A 181 -10.71 4.10 4.32
N ILE A 182 -10.78 2.99 5.05
CA ILE A 182 -10.60 1.64 4.52
C ILE A 182 -11.97 0.97 4.50
N VAL A 183 -12.48 0.72 3.30
CA VAL A 183 -13.73 -0.02 3.12
C VAL A 183 -13.40 -1.50 2.97
N LYS A 184 -13.97 -2.33 3.83
CA LYS A 184 -13.77 -3.78 3.85
C LYS A 184 -15.02 -4.48 3.36
N ALA A 185 -14.84 -5.49 2.51
CA ALA A 185 -15.92 -6.28 1.98
C ALA A 185 -15.78 -7.76 2.36
N CYS A 186 -16.90 -8.41 2.65
CA CYS A 186 -16.95 -9.85 2.89
C CYS A 186 -17.04 -10.60 1.56
N ASP A 187 -16.15 -11.55 1.35
CA ASP A 187 -16.09 -12.35 0.12
C ASP A 187 -16.95 -13.66 0.18
N GLY A 188 -17.81 -13.74 1.17
CA GLY A 188 -18.71 -14.92 1.40
C GLY A 188 -18.07 -16.06 2.18
N GLY A 189 -16.74 -16.10 2.37
CA GLY A 189 -16.05 -17.13 3.16
C GLY A 189 -16.26 -16.96 4.67
N PHE A 190 -16.46 -15.73 5.11
CA PHE A 190 -16.69 -15.35 6.50
C PHE A 190 -17.78 -14.28 6.60
N SER A 191 -19.03 -14.68 6.37
CA SER A 191 -20.20 -13.80 6.25
C SER A 191 -20.45 -12.87 7.46
N LEU A 192 -19.98 -13.25 8.65
CA LEU A 192 -20.13 -12.46 9.87
C LEU A 192 -18.91 -11.56 10.19
N GLN A 193 -17.86 -11.57 9.38
CA GLN A 193 -16.62 -10.85 9.67
C GLN A 193 -16.84 -9.34 9.82
N THR A 194 -17.62 -8.73 8.93
CA THR A 194 -17.95 -7.30 8.98
C THR A 194 -18.76 -6.95 10.21
N ILE A 195 -19.74 -7.80 10.58
CA ILE A 195 -20.56 -7.61 11.78
C ILE A 195 -19.68 -7.75 13.02
N ASN A 196 -18.83 -8.77 13.07
CA ASN A 196 -17.92 -8.99 14.19
C ASN A 196 -16.97 -7.80 14.38
N GLU A 197 -16.40 -7.27 13.31
CA GLU A 197 -15.54 -6.09 13.36
C GLU A 197 -16.31 -4.86 13.87
N ALA A 198 -17.51 -4.59 13.36
CA ALA A 198 -18.34 -3.50 13.82
C ALA A 198 -18.70 -3.60 15.31
N VAL A 199 -19.02 -4.81 15.81
CA VAL A 199 -19.28 -5.06 17.22
C VAL A 199 -18.03 -4.84 18.07
N CYS A 200 -16.87 -5.33 17.63
CA CYS A 200 -15.60 -5.13 18.34
C CYS A 200 -15.23 -3.64 18.44
N MET A 201 -15.36 -2.89 17.33
CA MET A 201 -15.09 -1.44 17.32
C MET A 201 -16.05 -0.68 18.22
N ALA A 202 -17.36 -0.94 18.14
CA ALA A 202 -18.34 -0.33 19.01
C ALA A 202 -18.09 -0.66 20.51
N THR A 203 -17.63 -1.86 20.80
CA THR A 203 -17.26 -2.27 22.15
C THR A 203 -16.03 -1.52 22.64
N ALA A 204 -15.00 -1.39 21.81
CA ALA A 204 -13.79 -0.62 22.13
C ALA A 204 -14.13 0.83 22.47
N VAL A 205 -14.97 1.50 21.66
CA VAL A 205 -15.45 2.87 21.95
C VAL A 205 -16.16 2.93 23.29
N ARG A 206 -17.06 1.98 23.61
CA ARG A 206 -17.77 1.93 24.90
C ARG A 206 -16.86 1.70 26.10
N LEU A 207 -15.73 1.05 25.88
CA LEU A 207 -14.68 0.85 26.90
C LEU A 207 -13.72 2.03 27.04
N GLY A 208 -13.92 3.10 26.27
CA GLY A 208 -13.12 4.33 26.32
C GLY A 208 -11.85 4.29 25.48
N PHE A 209 -11.72 3.33 24.54
CA PHE A 209 -10.64 3.35 23.55
C PHE A 209 -11.00 4.31 22.41
N ASP A 210 -10.01 5.01 21.89
CA ASP A 210 -10.12 5.78 20.65
C ASP A 210 -10.11 4.80 19.47
N ALA A 211 -11.28 4.46 18.99
CA ALA A 211 -11.48 3.52 17.88
C ALA A 211 -12.41 4.14 16.83
N ALA A 212 -11.99 4.06 15.55
CA ALA A 212 -12.70 4.61 14.39
C ALA A 212 -13.51 3.53 13.65
#